data_2115207db3a2decdeb385d8b43747c79
#
_entry.id   2115207db3a2decdeb385d8b43747c79
#
_cell.length_a   1.000
_cell.length_b   1.000
_cell.length_c   1.000
_cell.angle_alpha   90.00
_cell.angle_beta   90.00
_cell.angle_gamma   90.00
#
_symmetry.space_group_name_H-M   'P 1'
#
loop_
_entity.id
_entity.type
_entity.pdbx_description
1 polymer ?
#
loop_
_entity_poly.entity_id
_entity_poly.type
_entity_poly.pdbx_seq_one_letter_code
_entity_poly.pdbx_strand_id
1 'polypeptide(L)'
;MLFRSLVCLPNGAPKCEVCPLAAQCKGRAAGRAEQLPVKTAKPEKTLVPVTAALITGPQGVLLQRRPSKGLLAGLWQPLAFEGTAMTQPELDAALRAIGLCVQWQAPLQSTRHVFTHRIWQISGFCGTAAGPAPEGCVWASRAELNGEYAVPSAFAGIMRQWRPE
;
A
#
# COMPACT_ATOMS: atom_id res chain seq x y z
N MET A 1 5.01 23.85 15.55
CA MET A 1 4.39 23.98 14.19
C MET A 1 2.86 23.78 14.16
N LEU A 2 2.20 23.78 15.30
CA LEU A 2 0.76 23.47 15.45
C LEU A 2 -0.20 24.65 15.19
N PHE A 3 0.25 25.87 15.28
CA PHE A 3 -0.64 27.04 15.22
C PHE A 3 -1.14 27.40 13.82
N ARG A 4 -0.39 27.08 12.77
CA ARG A 4 -0.75 27.45 11.40
C ARG A 4 -1.97 26.71 10.88
N SER A 5 -2.18 25.48 11.31
CA SER A 5 -3.33 24.65 10.89
C SER A 5 -4.63 24.92 11.69
N LEU A 6 -4.54 25.63 12.81
CA LEU A 6 -5.70 25.95 13.65
C LEU A 6 -6.37 27.27 13.24
N VAL A 7 -5.62 28.20 12.67
CA VAL A 7 -6.06 29.57 12.38
C VAL A 7 -6.09 29.84 10.85
N CYS A 8 -5.02 29.47 10.15
CA CYS A 8 -4.91 29.60 8.71
C CYS A 8 -5.34 28.28 8.03
N LEU A 9 -6.63 28.09 7.82
CA LEU A 9 -7.21 26.85 7.32
C LEU A 9 -7.01 26.72 5.80
N PRO A 10 -6.35 25.66 5.30
CA PRO A 10 -6.12 25.47 3.86
C PRO A 10 -7.37 25.09 3.06
N ASN A 11 -8.46 24.71 3.74
CA ASN A 11 -9.74 24.28 3.13
C ASN A 11 -10.95 25.02 3.70
N GLY A 12 -10.75 26.19 4.32
CA GLY A 12 -11.84 26.97 4.90
C GLY A 12 -11.45 28.45 5.01
N ALA A 13 -12.36 29.27 5.49
CA ALA A 13 -12.09 30.69 5.75
C ALA A 13 -11.01 30.83 6.83
N PRO A 14 -9.95 31.58 6.57
CA PRO A 14 -8.90 31.78 7.55
C PRO A 14 -9.40 32.66 8.69
N LYS A 15 -9.13 32.29 9.93
CA LYS A 15 -9.52 33.02 11.14
C LYS A 15 -8.51 34.16 11.40
N CYS A 16 -8.49 35.16 10.52
CA CYS A 16 -7.52 36.24 10.56
C CYS A 16 -7.64 37.12 11.81
N GLU A 17 -8.82 37.21 12.38
CA GLU A 17 -9.11 38.07 13.56
C GLU A 17 -8.39 37.56 14.83
N VAL A 18 -8.25 36.27 14.97
CA VAL A 18 -7.57 35.62 16.12
C VAL A 18 -6.15 35.15 15.78
N CYS A 19 -5.65 35.53 14.61
CA CYS A 19 -4.34 35.08 14.14
C CYS A 19 -3.21 35.93 14.83
N PRO A 20 -2.27 35.34 15.54
CA PRO A 20 -1.18 36.06 16.19
C PRO A 20 -0.23 36.74 15.18
N LEU A 21 -0.26 36.36 13.91
CA LEU A 21 0.54 36.95 12.84
C LEU A 21 -0.25 37.94 11.96
N ALA A 22 -1.49 38.29 12.34
CA ALA A 22 -2.38 39.10 11.53
C ALA A 22 -1.81 40.43 11.10
N ALA A 23 -1.08 41.09 12.00
CA ALA A 23 -0.46 42.42 11.75
C ALA A 23 0.69 42.36 10.72
N GLN A 24 1.37 41.24 10.61
CA GLN A 24 2.52 41.04 9.71
C GLN A 24 2.19 40.21 8.50
N CYS A 25 0.93 39.80 8.35
CA CYS A 25 0.52 38.88 7.29
C CYS A 25 0.32 39.58 5.94
N LYS A 26 1.22 39.35 5.01
CA LYS A 26 1.14 39.89 3.64
C LYS A 26 -0.13 39.46 2.90
N GLY A 27 -0.61 38.23 3.14
CA GLY A 27 -1.84 37.72 2.53
C GLY A 27 -3.08 38.47 2.99
N ARG A 28 -3.15 38.83 4.30
CA ARG A 28 -4.22 39.65 4.87
C ARG A 28 -4.13 41.08 4.37
N ALA A 29 -2.95 41.69 4.42
CA ALA A 29 -2.72 43.07 3.96
C ALA A 29 -3.13 43.23 2.46
N ALA A 30 -2.93 42.21 1.65
CA ALA A 30 -3.30 42.19 0.24
C ALA A 30 -4.77 41.78 -0.03
N GLY A 31 -5.58 41.52 1.01
CA GLY A 31 -6.97 41.03 0.86
C GLY A 31 -7.11 39.64 0.24
N ARG A 32 -6.02 38.86 0.23
CA ARG A 32 -5.93 37.55 -0.45
C ARG A 32 -5.88 36.35 0.50
N ALA A 33 -6.11 36.54 1.78
CA ALA A 33 -5.97 35.50 2.78
C ALA A 33 -6.85 34.26 2.48
N GLU A 34 -8.05 34.47 1.96
CA GLU A 34 -8.99 33.39 1.60
C GLU A 34 -8.58 32.60 0.34
N GLN A 35 -7.78 33.23 -0.51
CA GLN A 35 -7.27 32.61 -1.74
C GLN A 35 -5.99 31.78 -1.51
N LEU A 36 -5.47 31.80 -0.27
CA LEU A 36 -4.24 31.10 0.09
C LEU A 36 -4.52 29.83 0.92
N PRO A 37 -3.77 28.77 0.71
CA PRO A 37 -2.73 28.59 -0.30
C PRO A 37 -3.30 28.44 -1.71
N VAL A 38 -2.61 28.95 -2.72
CA VAL A 38 -2.97 28.70 -4.12
C VAL A 38 -2.85 27.20 -4.36
N LYS A 39 -3.98 26.54 -4.63
CA LYS A 39 -4.03 25.10 -4.88
C LYS A 39 -3.80 24.86 -6.36
N THR A 40 -2.66 24.29 -6.70
CA THR A 40 -2.47 23.68 -8.02
C THR A 40 -3.33 22.42 -8.13
N ALA A 41 -3.90 22.17 -9.30
CA ALA A 41 -4.61 20.93 -9.57
C ALA A 41 -3.71 19.75 -9.23
N LYS A 42 -4.22 18.79 -8.46
CA LYS A 42 -3.46 17.58 -8.16
C LYS A 42 -3.28 16.78 -9.45
N PRO A 43 -2.06 16.35 -9.78
CA PRO A 43 -1.86 15.49 -10.94
C PRO A 43 -2.71 14.23 -10.80
N GLU A 44 -3.22 13.76 -11.94
CA GLU A 44 -3.99 12.54 -11.98
C GLU A 44 -3.14 11.35 -11.53
N LYS A 45 -3.72 10.47 -10.72
CA LYS A 45 -2.97 9.34 -10.18
C LYS A 45 -2.94 8.22 -11.20
N THR A 46 -1.75 7.69 -11.45
CA THR A 46 -1.58 6.53 -12.33
C THR A 46 -2.19 5.28 -11.70
N LEU A 47 -3.05 4.59 -12.43
CA LEU A 47 -3.57 3.28 -12.06
C LEU A 47 -2.52 2.22 -12.39
N VAL A 48 -2.13 1.43 -11.40
CA VAL A 48 -1.14 0.35 -11.54
C VAL A 48 -1.81 -0.97 -11.16
N PRO A 49 -1.94 -1.91 -12.08
CA PRO A 49 -2.39 -3.26 -11.75
C PRO A 49 -1.32 -3.98 -10.94
N VAL A 50 -1.75 -4.76 -9.97
CA VAL A 50 -0.87 -5.60 -9.15
C VAL A 50 -1.51 -6.97 -9.03
N THR A 51 -0.77 -8.01 -9.41
CA THR A 51 -1.20 -9.40 -9.20
C THR A 51 -0.56 -9.94 -7.94
N ALA A 52 -1.37 -10.38 -6.98
CA ALA A 52 -0.91 -10.95 -5.72
C ALA A 52 -1.19 -12.45 -5.65
N ALA A 53 -0.23 -13.20 -5.10
CA ALA A 53 -0.40 -14.59 -4.72
C ALA A 53 -0.41 -14.70 -3.20
N LEU A 54 -1.56 -15.01 -2.62
CA LEU A 54 -1.72 -15.30 -1.20
C LEU A 54 -1.52 -16.80 -1.00
N ILE A 55 -0.30 -17.19 -0.65
CA ILE A 55 0.07 -18.59 -0.54
C ILE A 55 0.22 -18.96 0.93
N THR A 56 -0.45 -20.03 1.33
CA THR A 56 -0.42 -20.55 2.70
C THR A 56 0.21 -21.93 2.73
N GLY A 57 0.76 -22.28 3.87
CA GLY A 57 1.35 -23.58 4.14
C GLY A 57 1.26 -23.94 5.61
N PRO A 58 1.80 -25.11 6.03
CA PRO A 58 1.75 -25.56 7.43
C PRO A 58 2.38 -24.57 8.44
N GLN A 59 3.32 -23.74 7.96
CA GLN A 59 4.05 -22.78 8.79
C GLN A 59 3.42 -21.38 8.78
N GLY A 60 2.42 -21.13 7.96
CA GLY A 60 1.76 -19.83 7.86
C GLY A 60 1.60 -19.33 6.44
N VAL A 61 1.73 -18.03 6.23
CA VAL A 61 1.64 -17.37 4.93
C VAL A 61 3.02 -17.07 4.36
N LEU A 62 3.18 -17.25 3.05
CA LEU A 62 4.42 -16.92 2.36
C LEU A 62 4.51 -15.41 2.11
N LEU A 63 5.58 -14.81 2.61
CA LEU A 63 5.90 -13.41 2.40
C LEU A 63 7.21 -13.24 1.65
N GLN A 64 7.28 -12.24 0.80
CA GLN A 64 8.48 -11.80 0.10
C GLN A 64 8.94 -10.44 0.65
N ARG A 65 10.24 -10.28 0.85
CA ARG A 65 10.81 -8.99 1.22
C ARG A 65 10.92 -8.08 -0.01
N ARG A 66 10.43 -6.86 0.12
CA ARG A 66 10.58 -5.85 -0.94
C ARG A 66 12.03 -5.39 -1.07
N PRO A 67 12.44 -4.94 -2.27
CA PRO A 67 13.75 -4.34 -2.48
C PRO A 67 14.03 -3.21 -1.49
N SER A 68 15.30 -2.95 -1.21
CA SER A 68 15.74 -1.89 -0.28
C SER A 68 15.50 -0.46 -0.79
N LYS A 69 15.08 -0.32 -2.04
CA LYS A 69 14.77 0.98 -2.67
C LYS A 69 13.38 0.96 -3.31
N GLY A 70 12.75 2.12 -3.41
CA GLY A 70 11.44 2.28 -4.03
C GLY A 70 10.27 2.32 -3.05
N LEU A 71 9.06 2.14 -3.57
CA LEU A 71 7.83 2.22 -2.77
C LEU A 71 7.77 1.07 -1.76
N LEU A 72 7.49 1.37 -0.49
CA LEU A 72 7.40 0.40 0.61
C LEU A 72 8.68 -0.44 0.78
N ALA A 73 9.85 0.17 0.56
CA ALA A 73 11.14 -0.50 0.58
C ALA A 73 11.40 -1.27 1.89
N GLY A 74 11.94 -2.49 1.76
CA GLY A 74 12.36 -3.34 2.86
C GLY A 74 11.23 -3.99 3.67
N LEU A 75 9.96 -3.64 3.41
CA LEU A 75 8.80 -4.25 4.06
C LEU A 75 8.47 -5.62 3.46
N TRP A 76 7.67 -6.39 4.18
CA TRP A 76 7.23 -7.71 3.75
C TRP A 76 5.86 -7.62 3.07
N GLN A 77 5.60 -8.49 2.10
CA GLN A 77 4.33 -8.54 1.37
C GLN A 77 4.02 -9.97 0.91
N PRO A 78 2.75 -10.32 0.63
CA PRO A 78 2.47 -11.48 -0.21
C PRO A 78 3.24 -11.38 -1.52
N LEU A 79 3.55 -12.50 -2.16
CA LEU A 79 4.17 -12.46 -3.49
C LEU A 79 3.32 -11.59 -4.42
N ALA A 80 3.93 -10.55 -5.01
CA ALA A 80 3.20 -9.57 -5.79
C ALA A 80 4.01 -9.07 -6.98
N PHE A 81 3.33 -8.95 -8.13
CA PHE A 81 3.87 -8.51 -9.41
C PHE A 81 3.20 -7.19 -9.79
N GLU A 82 3.97 -6.11 -9.76
CA GLU A 82 3.48 -4.76 -10.06
C GLU A 82 3.54 -4.46 -11.57
N GLY A 83 2.55 -3.70 -12.03
CA GLY A 83 2.47 -3.25 -13.43
C GLY A 83 1.82 -4.28 -14.37
N THR A 84 1.45 -5.45 -13.88
CA THR A 84 0.90 -6.52 -14.71
C THR A 84 -0.34 -7.13 -14.06
N ALA A 85 -1.39 -7.30 -14.86
CA ALA A 85 -2.54 -8.12 -14.50
C ALA A 85 -2.31 -9.54 -15.09
N MET A 86 -1.83 -10.45 -14.25
CA MET A 86 -1.53 -11.82 -14.66
C MET A 86 -2.74 -12.72 -14.50
N THR A 87 -2.90 -13.62 -15.44
CA THR A 87 -3.80 -14.78 -15.31
C THR A 87 -3.22 -15.82 -14.35
N GLN A 88 -4.04 -16.75 -13.88
CA GLN A 88 -3.55 -17.82 -12.99
C GLN A 88 -2.43 -18.67 -13.61
N PRO A 89 -2.48 -19.10 -14.90
CA PRO A 89 -1.38 -19.86 -15.53
C PRO A 89 -0.06 -19.06 -15.61
N GLU A 90 -0.14 -17.75 -15.91
CA GLU A 90 1.05 -16.88 -15.95
C GLU A 90 1.68 -16.74 -14.56
N LEU A 91 0.84 -16.56 -13.54
CA LEU A 91 1.28 -16.49 -12.14
C LEU A 91 1.90 -17.82 -11.70
N ASP A 92 1.29 -18.95 -12.05
CA ASP A 92 1.81 -20.29 -11.76
C ASP A 92 3.18 -20.50 -12.40
N ALA A 93 3.34 -20.12 -13.67
CA ALA A 93 4.63 -20.20 -14.35
C ALA A 93 5.71 -19.35 -13.68
N ALA A 94 5.37 -18.13 -13.27
CA ALA A 94 6.29 -17.23 -12.55
C ALA A 94 6.72 -17.81 -11.20
N LEU A 95 5.80 -18.44 -10.46
CA LEU A 95 6.11 -19.04 -9.16
C LEU A 95 6.90 -20.33 -9.29
N ARG A 96 6.62 -21.16 -10.31
CA ARG A 96 7.44 -22.33 -10.62
C ARG A 96 8.88 -21.97 -10.97
N ALA A 97 9.11 -20.85 -11.63
CA ALA A 97 10.44 -20.38 -11.97
C ALA A 97 11.31 -20.08 -10.73
N ILE A 98 10.70 -19.77 -9.58
CA ILE A 98 11.39 -19.61 -8.29
C ILE A 98 11.31 -20.86 -7.41
N GLY A 99 10.92 -22.00 -7.97
CA GLY A 99 10.87 -23.29 -7.28
C GLY A 99 9.62 -23.50 -6.41
N LEU A 100 8.57 -22.71 -6.58
CA LEU A 100 7.34 -22.81 -5.80
C LEU A 100 6.21 -23.47 -6.62
N CYS A 101 5.78 -24.64 -6.17
CA CYS A 101 4.61 -25.33 -6.74
C CYS A 101 3.38 -25.04 -5.88
N VAL A 102 2.36 -24.43 -6.46
CA VAL A 102 1.16 -23.99 -5.75
C VAL A 102 -0.05 -24.82 -6.17
N GLN A 103 -0.81 -25.27 -5.19
CA GLN A 103 -2.16 -25.80 -5.40
C GLN A 103 -3.16 -24.64 -5.27
N TRP A 104 -3.64 -24.18 -6.41
CA TRP A 104 -4.55 -23.05 -6.48
C TRP A 104 -5.95 -23.40 -5.96
N GLN A 105 -6.58 -22.47 -5.26
CA GLN A 105 -7.90 -22.63 -4.65
C GLN A 105 -8.94 -21.70 -5.30
N ALA A 106 -8.78 -20.39 -5.11
CA ALA A 106 -9.78 -19.42 -5.56
C ALA A 106 -9.13 -18.08 -5.97
N PRO A 107 -9.82 -17.30 -6.80
CA PRO A 107 -9.42 -15.92 -7.02
C PRO A 107 -9.62 -15.10 -5.73
N LEU A 108 -8.73 -14.15 -5.50
CA LEU A 108 -8.84 -13.18 -4.41
C LEU A 108 -9.85 -12.09 -4.78
N GLN A 109 -10.56 -11.59 -3.77
CA GLN A 109 -11.34 -10.39 -3.94
C GLN A 109 -10.40 -9.21 -4.22
N SER A 110 -10.69 -8.49 -5.30
CA SER A 110 -9.91 -7.34 -5.72
C SER A 110 -9.94 -6.23 -4.68
N THR A 111 -8.79 -5.61 -4.43
CA THR A 111 -8.67 -4.52 -3.48
C THR A 111 -7.98 -3.32 -4.12
N ARG A 112 -8.22 -2.13 -3.57
CA ARG A 112 -7.66 -0.89 -4.08
C ARG A 112 -6.91 -0.16 -2.96
N HIS A 113 -5.68 0.28 -3.27
CA HIS A 113 -4.93 1.13 -2.36
C HIS A 113 -4.45 2.40 -3.06
N VAL A 114 -4.62 3.55 -2.38
CA VAL A 114 -4.36 4.87 -2.96
C VAL A 114 -3.12 5.47 -2.31
N PHE A 115 -2.07 5.66 -3.10
CA PHE A 115 -0.87 6.41 -2.72
C PHE A 115 -0.97 7.87 -3.18
N THR A 116 0.07 8.65 -2.92
CA THR A 116 0.12 10.07 -3.31
C THR A 116 0.02 10.25 -4.83
N HIS A 117 0.76 9.45 -5.62
CA HIS A 117 0.87 9.61 -7.08
C HIS A 117 0.33 8.44 -7.88
N ARG A 118 -0.05 7.32 -7.22
CA ARG A 118 -0.55 6.13 -7.90
C ARG A 118 -1.65 5.44 -7.11
N ILE A 119 -2.38 4.59 -7.80
CA ILE A 119 -3.42 3.72 -7.23
C ILE A 119 -3.06 2.30 -7.60
N TRP A 120 -2.92 1.42 -6.63
CA TRP A 120 -2.84 0.01 -6.87
C TRP A 120 -4.23 -0.60 -6.95
N GLN A 121 -4.48 -1.31 -8.05
CA GLN A 121 -5.59 -2.23 -8.18
C GLN A 121 -5.03 -3.63 -8.01
N ILE A 122 -5.26 -4.22 -6.84
CA ILE A 122 -4.67 -5.51 -6.48
C ILE A 122 -5.71 -6.60 -6.69
N SER A 123 -5.38 -7.57 -7.53
CA SER A 123 -6.13 -8.81 -7.74
C SER A 123 -5.18 -10.00 -7.63
N GLY A 124 -5.66 -11.20 -7.78
CA GLY A 124 -4.81 -12.39 -7.80
C GLY A 124 -5.52 -13.63 -7.32
N PHE A 125 -4.75 -14.56 -6.75
CA PHE A 125 -5.25 -15.90 -6.41
C PHE A 125 -4.70 -16.34 -5.07
N CYS A 126 -5.49 -17.14 -4.35
CA CYS A 126 -5.00 -17.86 -3.19
C CYS A 126 -4.72 -19.32 -3.52
N GLY A 127 -3.80 -19.89 -2.78
CA GLY A 127 -3.43 -21.29 -2.92
C GLY A 127 -2.58 -21.78 -1.74
N THR A 128 -2.27 -23.07 -1.78
CA THR A 128 -1.41 -23.70 -0.77
C THR A 128 -0.14 -24.23 -1.41
N ALA A 129 0.94 -24.19 -0.65
CA ALA A 129 2.20 -24.81 -1.03
C ALA A 129 2.88 -25.38 0.22
N ALA A 130 3.80 -26.32 0.00
CA ALA A 130 4.62 -26.93 1.04
C ALA A 130 6.09 -26.89 0.62
N GLY A 131 6.98 -27.02 1.60
CA GLY A 131 8.42 -27.02 1.35
C GLY A 131 9.11 -25.76 1.88
N PRO A 132 10.41 -25.61 1.59
CA PRO A 132 11.18 -24.45 2.01
C PRO A 132 10.70 -23.18 1.29
N ALA A 133 10.82 -22.04 1.96
CA ALA A 133 10.54 -20.75 1.32
C ALA A 133 11.60 -20.48 0.24
N PRO A 134 11.20 -19.96 -0.93
CA PRO A 134 12.12 -19.50 -1.95
C PRO A 134 13.07 -18.41 -1.44
N GLU A 135 14.16 -18.14 -2.15
CA GLU A 135 15.11 -17.09 -1.80
C GLU A 135 14.39 -15.72 -1.67
N GLY A 136 14.68 -14.98 -0.61
CA GLY A 136 14.06 -13.70 -0.32
C GLY A 136 12.62 -13.79 0.21
N CYS A 137 12.12 -15.01 0.46
CA CYS A 137 10.81 -15.27 1.04
C CYS A 137 10.92 -15.93 2.42
N VAL A 138 9.84 -15.83 3.21
CA VAL A 138 9.70 -16.49 4.51
C VAL A 138 8.28 -17.01 4.67
N TRP A 139 8.14 -18.12 5.37
CA TRP A 139 6.86 -18.55 5.92
C TRP A 139 6.63 -17.81 7.25
N ALA A 140 5.59 -17.05 7.33
CA ALA A 140 5.27 -16.25 8.50
C ALA A 140 4.00 -16.76 9.18
N SER A 141 4.12 -17.11 10.43
CA SER A 141 2.97 -17.41 11.29
C SER A 141 2.18 -16.14 11.63
N ARG A 142 0.97 -16.28 12.15
CA ARG A 142 0.13 -15.15 12.55
C ARG A 142 0.75 -14.33 13.69
N ALA A 143 1.51 -14.97 14.58
CA ALA A 143 2.20 -14.30 15.66
C ALA A 143 3.32 -13.39 15.13
N GLU A 144 4.12 -13.91 14.20
CA GLU A 144 5.22 -13.17 13.59
C GLU A 144 4.76 -11.99 12.73
N LEU A 145 3.59 -12.08 12.10
CA LEU A 145 2.98 -10.94 11.37
C LEU A 145 2.67 -9.74 12.28
N ASN A 146 2.48 -9.95 13.56
CA ASN A 146 2.18 -8.89 14.51
C ASN A 146 3.43 -8.24 15.11
N GLY A 147 4.61 -8.82 14.93
CA GLY A 147 5.84 -8.34 15.56
C GLY A 147 7.05 -8.26 14.64
N GLU A 148 7.31 -9.29 13.87
CA GLU A 148 8.57 -9.44 13.13
C GLU A 148 8.44 -9.00 11.65
N TYR A 149 7.34 -9.38 10.99
CA TYR A 149 7.17 -9.12 9.56
C TYR A 149 6.16 -8.00 9.33
N ALA A 150 6.66 -6.76 9.18
CA ALA A 150 5.80 -5.61 8.92
C ALA A 150 5.23 -5.65 7.49
N VAL A 151 3.93 -5.94 7.38
CA VAL A 151 3.20 -5.93 6.11
C VAL A 151 2.51 -4.58 5.93
N PRO A 152 2.72 -3.87 4.80
CA PRO A 152 2.09 -2.58 4.53
C PRO A 152 0.57 -2.66 4.48
N SER A 153 -0.09 -1.59 4.90
CA SER A 153 -1.55 -1.46 4.82
C SER A 153 -2.10 -1.59 3.39
N ALA A 154 -1.26 -1.37 2.38
CA ALA A 154 -1.59 -1.59 0.98
C ALA A 154 -2.08 -3.03 0.69
N PHE A 155 -1.53 -4.01 1.40
CA PHE A 155 -1.92 -5.41 1.28
C PHE A 155 -2.91 -5.87 2.35
N ALA A 156 -3.36 -5.00 3.26
CA ALA A 156 -4.27 -5.39 4.33
C ALA A 156 -5.57 -6.03 3.83
N GLY A 157 -6.09 -5.57 2.68
CA GLY A 157 -7.27 -6.15 2.05
C GLY A 157 -7.06 -7.58 1.52
N ILE A 158 -5.86 -7.87 1.04
CA ILE A 158 -5.45 -9.22 0.61
C ILE A 158 -5.20 -10.11 1.83
N MET A 159 -4.44 -9.64 2.82
CA MET A 159 -4.11 -10.39 4.02
C MET A 159 -5.34 -10.77 4.86
N ARG A 160 -6.40 -9.95 4.86
CA ARG A 160 -7.68 -10.30 5.53
C ARG A 160 -8.40 -11.48 4.90
N GLN A 161 -8.06 -11.87 3.68
CA GLN A 161 -8.62 -13.04 3.01
C GLN A 161 -7.92 -14.34 3.41
N TRP A 162 -6.76 -14.24 4.08
CA TRP A 162 -6.13 -15.38 4.71
C TRP A 162 -6.97 -15.86 5.90
N ARG A 163 -7.48 -17.07 5.79
CA ARG A 163 -8.16 -17.78 6.87
C ARG A 163 -7.28 -18.97 7.24
N PRO A 164 -6.54 -18.90 8.35
CA PRO A 164 -5.89 -20.10 8.88
C PRO A 164 -6.99 -21.07 9.31
N GLU A 165 -6.84 -22.32 8.92
CA GLU A 165 -7.67 -23.43 9.42
C GLU A 165 -7.42 -23.65 10.91
#